data_2c6d57b660320d579026f8e19a8c588e
#
_entry.id   2c6d57b660320d579026f8e19a8c588e
#
_cell.length_a   1.000
_cell.length_b   1.000
_cell.length_c   1.000
_cell.angle_alpha   90.00
_cell.angle_beta   90.00
_cell.angle_gamma   90.00
#
_symmetry.space_group_name_H-M   'P 1'
#
loop_
_entity.id
_entity.type
_entity.pdbx_description
1 polymer ?
#
loop_
_entity_poly.entity_id
_entity_poly.type
_entity_poly.pdbx_seq_one_letter_code
_entity_poly.pdbx_strand_id
1 'polypeptide(L)'
;MEILERVRATIHERQLLPPEGGTVIVGYSGGADSTALLHLMTRLAGAFNLRVHAAHLHHGMRPEADDDVRVCEAVCAGLGVPLHVERVDVPALAQAQRVSLEEAGRNARYAFFDRLARDLNAVAVALAHTRDDQIETILINLLRGTGPRGLCGMPYKRDRIIRPLLDSTRAQTHQYCAAQGLPTVFDSTNLDPHQLRRRVRMELIPLLRDLSPAFDRHLLRLADILENEEAWWDYEVERALCFTPLLKVPPASRGEPSAGTSSSAARGEPSAGTGSSVPRGEPSVYGHGSPCLQGEPKGGGPENTKEISRSHLTHLHPALQRRILRAWLRVHLGALRLPPYEILEGIRRAALEGKRTSWQLSDTLRLTTDETALTLHTKPPDPEPYEYPVPLETPILVPQAGAWLEARLLSAPPPSLEATPDDAFINADAVQGQLLVRNGRKGDRFQPLGMPAPKKLSDIFIDRKIPRAERWWLPLLCDAAGILWVPGYTIAARARITPDTRRVLHITLRRNDADT
;
A
#
# COMPACT_ATOMS: atom_id res chain seq x y z
N MET A 1 26.70 -17.79 -27.62
CA MET A 1 25.23 -18.08 -27.69
C MET A 1 24.56 -16.88 -28.32
N GLU A 2 23.78 -17.08 -29.36
CA GLU A 2 23.02 -16.03 -30.03
C GLU A 2 22.00 -15.43 -29.03
N ILE A 3 21.70 -14.14 -29.13
CA ILE A 3 20.80 -13.45 -28.18
C ILE A 3 19.40 -14.10 -28.14
N LEU A 4 18.91 -14.62 -29.26
CA LEU A 4 17.62 -15.32 -29.35
C LEU A 4 17.59 -16.56 -28.43
N GLU A 5 18.63 -17.40 -28.51
CA GLU A 5 18.71 -18.61 -27.68
C GLU A 5 18.92 -18.27 -26.19
N ARG A 6 19.60 -17.19 -25.91
CA ARG A 6 19.74 -16.72 -24.51
C ARG A 6 18.39 -16.28 -23.95
N VAL A 7 17.64 -15.47 -24.68
CA VAL A 7 16.29 -15.02 -24.26
C VAL A 7 15.35 -16.22 -24.10
N ARG A 8 15.40 -17.17 -25.04
CA ARG A 8 14.66 -18.42 -24.95
C ARG A 8 14.99 -19.22 -23.68
N ALA A 9 16.29 -19.37 -23.39
CA ALA A 9 16.76 -20.03 -22.17
C ALA A 9 16.29 -19.30 -20.90
N THR A 10 16.45 -17.97 -20.84
CA THR A 10 15.99 -17.15 -19.71
C THR A 10 14.49 -17.31 -19.48
N ILE A 11 13.65 -17.28 -20.52
CA ILE A 11 12.20 -17.47 -20.40
C ILE A 11 11.89 -18.85 -19.82
N HIS A 12 12.56 -19.88 -20.29
CA HIS A 12 12.32 -21.26 -19.87
C HIS A 12 12.86 -21.52 -18.44
N GLU A 13 14.13 -21.22 -18.18
CA GLU A 13 14.80 -21.51 -16.91
C GLU A 13 14.21 -20.72 -15.74
N ARG A 14 13.83 -19.45 -15.98
CA ARG A 14 13.21 -18.57 -14.97
C ARG A 14 11.67 -18.66 -14.97
N GLN A 15 11.07 -19.55 -15.76
CA GLN A 15 9.61 -19.76 -15.84
C GLN A 15 8.84 -18.44 -15.97
N LEU A 16 9.27 -17.58 -16.89
CA LEU A 16 8.72 -16.23 -17.02
C LEU A 16 7.29 -16.23 -17.55
N LEU A 17 6.93 -17.23 -18.37
CA LEU A 17 5.64 -17.38 -19.01
C LEU A 17 4.95 -18.68 -18.56
N PRO A 18 3.61 -18.71 -18.55
CA PRO A 18 2.87 -19.92 -18.27
C PRO A 18 3.04 -20.94 -19.42
N PRO A 19 3.00 -22.26 -19.15
CA PRO A 19 3.19 -23.30 -20.17
C PRO A 19 2.20 -23.23 -21.33
N GLU A 20 0.96 -22.81 -21.07
CA GLU A 20 -0.11 -22.65 -22.06
C GLU A 20 0.10 -21.44 -22.98
N GLY A 21 1.04 -20.56 -22.66
CA GLY A 21 1.27 -19.32 -23.38
C GLY A 21 0.22 -18.26 -23.09
N GLY A 22 -0.07 -17.40 -24.07
CA GLY A 22 -1.09 -16.36 -23.95
C GLY A 22 -0.69 -15.01 -24.53
N THR A 23 -1.44 -13.96 -24.20
CA THR A 23 -1.14 -12.59 -24.66
C THR A 23 -0.01 -11.98 -23.83
N VAL A 24 1.03 -11.47 -24.50
CA VAL A 24 2.15 -10.76 -23.89
C VAL A 24 2.23 -9.34 -24.43
N ILE A 25 2.31 -8.36 -23.53
CA ILE A 25 2.50 -6.97 -23.89
C ILE A 25 3.97 -6.64 -23.77
N VAL A 26 4.59 -6.09 -24.79
CA VAL A 26 5.97 -5.57 -24.74
C VAL A 26 5.94 -4.07 -24.52
N GLY A 27 6.53 -3.61 -23.42
CA GLY A 27 6.75 -2.18 -23.19
C GLY A 27 7.75 -1.64 -24.21
N TYR A 28 7.25 -0.87 -25.19
CA TYR A 28 7.99 -0.46 -26.37
C TYR A 28 8.23 1.05 -26.38
N SER A 29 9.49 1.47 -26.21
CA SER A 29 9.88 2.89 -26.22
C SER A 29 10.47 3.35 -27.55
N GLY A 30 10.68 2.43 -28.52
CA GLY A 30 11.40 2.71 -29.75
C GLY A 30 12.94 2.61 -29.65
N GLY A 31 13.50 2.64 -28.46
CA GLY A 31 14.94 2.46 -28.24
C GLY A 31 15.42 1.04 -28.56
N ALA A 32 16.72 0.87 -28.80
CA ALA A 32 17.31 -0.39 -29.28
C ALA A 32 16.96 -1.61 -28.39
N ASP A 33 17.01 -1.48 -27.06
CA ASP A 33 16.70 -2.57 -26.15
C ASP A 33 15.24 -3.02 -26.29
N SER A 34 14.29 -2.08 -26.36
CA SER A 34 12.86 -2.38 -26.51
C SER A 34 12.51 -2.90 -27.89
N THR A 35 13.20 -2.42 -28.94
CA THR A 35 13.04 -2.90 -30.31
C THR A 35 13.57 -4.33 -30.44
N ALA A 36 14.75 -4.61 -29.86
CA ALA A 36 15.28 -5.98 -29.80
C ALA A 36 14.34 -6.92 -29.06
N LEU A 37 13.80 -6.50 -27.90
CA LEU A 37 12.83 -7.32 -27.13
C LEU A 37 11.58 -7.61 -27.96
N LEU A 38 10.97 -6.60 -28.58
CA LEU A 38 9.77 -6.76 -29.38
C LEU A 38 9.98 -7.78 -30.49
N HIS A 39 11.07 -7.63 -31.27
CA HIS A 39 11.40 -8.54 -32.36
C HIS A 39 11.71 -9.97 -31.85
N LEU A 40 12.48 -10.11 -30.77
CA LEU A 40 12.78 -11.41 -30.17
C LEU A 40 11.51 -12.12 -29.67
N MET A 41 10.62 -11.40 -28.98
CA MET A 41 9.36 -11.97 -28.51
C MET A 41 8.44 -12.40 -29.68
N THR A 42 8.43 -11.65 -30.77
CA THR A 42 7.69 -12.01 -31.98
C THR A 42 8.28 -13.28 -32.64
N ARG A 43 9.61 -13.40 -32.70
CA ARG A 43 10.27 -14.62 -33.21
C ARG A 43 10.04 -15.85 -32.34
N LEU A 44 9.90 -15.66 -31.04
CA LEU A 44 9.65 -16.72 -30.05
C LEU A 44 8.16 -17.04 -29.88
N ALA A 45 7.26 -16.25 -30.51
CA ALA A 45 5.82 -16.36 -30.32
C ALA A 45 5.30 -17.79 -30.60
N GLY A 46 5.73 -18.43 -31.68
CA GLY A 46 5.34 -19.81 -32.01
C GLY A 46 5.84 -20.84 -30.98
N ALA A 47 7.08 -20.66 -30.48
CA ALA A 47 7.69 -21.61 -29.52
C ALA A 47 7.02 -21.58 -28.13
N PHE A 48 6.45 -20.45 -27.73
CA PHE A 48 5.79 -20.26 -26.43
C PHE A 48 4.28 -20.01 -26.53
N ASN A 49 3.67 -20.22 -27.69
CA ASN A 49 2.24 -19.98 -27.95
C ASN A 49 1.80 -18.57 -27.53
N LEU A 50 2.49 -17.52 -28.01
CA LEU A 50 2.23 -16.14 -27.61
C LEU A 50 1.48 -15.34 -28.67
N ARG A 51 0.64 -14.43 -28.21
CA ARG A 51 0.12 -13.29 -28.97
C ARG A 51 0.82 -12.04 -28.46
N VAL A 52 1.69 -11.45 -29.27
CA VAL A 52 2.51 -10.32 -28.89
C VAL A 52 1.80 -9.02 -29.24
N HIS A 53 1.70 -8.11 -28.29
CA HIS A 53 1.24 -6.74 -28.44
C HIS A 53 2.34 -5.78 -27.98
N ALA A 54 2.44 -4.61 -28.61
CA ALA A 54 3.34 -3.54 -28.19
C ALA A 54 2.57 -2.42 -27.48
N ALA A 55 3.16 -1.84 -26.44
CA ALA A 55 2.61 -0.73 -25.68
C ALA A 55 3.60 0.42 -25.59
N HIS A 56 3.26 1.57 -26.16
CA HIS A 56 4.07 2.79 -26.19
C HIS A 56 3.40 3.89 -25.38
N LEU A 57 4.14 4.45 -24.39
CA LEU A 57 3.68 5.64 -23.66
C LEU A 57 4.35 6.87 -24.23
N HIS A 58 3.57 7.78 -24.80
CA HIS A 58 4.01 9.10 -25.22
C HIS A 58 3.97 10.06 -24.03
N HIS A 59 5.13 10.54 -23.60
CA HIS A 59 5.28 11.31 -22.36
C HIS A 59 4.92 12.79 -22.47
N GLY A 60 4.68 13.34 -23.67
CA GLY A 60 4.36 14.75 -23.89
C GLY A 60 5.48 15.73 -23.58
N MET A 61 6.73 15.29 -23.47
CA MET A 61 7.85 16.12 -23.02
C MET A 61 8.68 16.73 -24.16
N ARG A 62 8.55 16.24 -25.39
CA ARG A 62 9.39 16.64 -26.54
C ARG A 62 8.55 16.80 -27.80
N PRO A 63 8.85 17.78 -28.66
CA PRO A 63 8.20 17.89 -29.98
C PRO A 63 8.43 16.67 -30.87
N GLU A 64 9.64 16.05 -30.79
CA GLU A 64 10.03 14.90 -31.59
C GLU A 64 9.36 13.58 -31.17
N ALA A 65 8.65 13.56 -30.02
CA ALA A 65 7.99 12.36 -29.53
C ALA A 65 6.90 11.82 -30.49
N ASP A 66 6.31 12.68 -31.33
CA ASP A 66 5.38 12.24 -32.38
C ASP A 66 6.09 11.50 -33.52
N ASP A 67 7.35 11.88 -33.85
CA ASP A 67 8.16 11.15 -34.82
C ASP A 67 8.60 9.80 -34.27
N ASP A 68 8.89 9.72 -32.96
CA ASP A 68 9.19 8.47 -32.27
C ASP A 68 8.00 7.49 -32.38
N VAL A 69 6.76 7.97 -32.23
CA VAL A 69 5.55 7.15 -32.40
C VAL A 69 5.45 6.61 -33.84
N ARG A 70 5.70 7.44 -34.86
CA ARG A 70 5.66 7.00 -36.28
C ARG A 70 6.68 5.88 -36.57
N VAL A 71 7.88 5.99 -35.98
CA VAL A 71 8.89 4.91 -36.10
C VAL A 71 8.36 3.63 -35.41
N CYS A 72 7.78 3.77 -34.22
CA CYS A 72 7.19 2.64 -33.51
C CYS A 72 6.05 1.96 -34.30
N GLU A 73 5.18 2.76 -34.92
CA GLU A 73 4.08 2.29 -35.80
C GLU A 73 4.62 1.52 -37.00
N ALA A 74 5.64 2.06 -37.69
CA ALA A 74 6.24 1.42 -38.85
C ALA A 74 6.90 0.07 -38.49
N VAL A 75 7.62 -0.01 -37.37
CA VAL A 75 8.24 -1.26 -36.89
C VAL A 75 7.15 -2.28 -36.54
N CYS A 76 6.15 -1.89 -35.79
CA CYS A 76 5.06 -2.79 -35.39
C CYS A 76 4.26 -3.30 -36.60
N ALA A 77 3.98 -2.44 -37.57
CA ALA A 77 3.31 -2.83 -38.83
C ALA A 77 4.16 -3.84 -39.63
N GLY A 78 5.47 -3.61 -39.73
CA GLY A 78 6.40 -4.54 -40.39
C GLY A 78 6.51 -5.91 -39.71
N LEU A 79 6.29 -5.95 -38.39
CA LEU A 79 6.30 -7.19 -37.60
C LEU A 79 4.91 -7.85 -37.47
N GLY A 80 3.83 -7.20 -37.95
CA GLY A 80 2.46 -7.67 -37.76
C GLY A 80 2.00 -7.67 -36.29
N VAL A 81 2.56 -6.76 -35.45
CA VAL A 81 2.25 -6.64 -34.03
C VAL A 81 1.33 -5.46 -33.78
N PRO A 82 0.20 -5.62 -33.10
CA PRO A 82 -0.65 -4.51 -32.70
C PRO A 82 0.08 -3.56 -31.75
N LEU A 83 0.06 -2.26 -32.07
CA LEU A 83 0.63 -1.20 -31.22
C LEU A 83 -0.49 -0.45 -30.48
N HIS A 84 -0.35 -0.32 -29.16
CA HIS A 84 -1.20 0.50 -28.31
C HIS A 84 -0.41 1.73 -27.85
N VAL A 85 -0.92 2.91 -28.17
CA VAL A 85 -0.28 4.18 -27.80
C VAL A 85 -1.16 4.92 -26.81
N GLU A 86 -0.58 5.36 -25.68
CA GLU A 86 -1.22 6.26 -24.73
C GLU A 86 -0.42 7.55 -24.61
N ARG A 87 -1.13 8.69 -24.61
CA ARG A 87 -0.52 10.03 -24.47
C ARG A 87 -0.79 10.57 -23.06
N VAL A 88 0.27 10.97 -22.35
CA VAL A 88 0.19 11.52 -21.00
C VAL A 88 1.06 12.78 -20.91
N ASP A 89 0.50 13.83 -20.35
CA ASP A 89 1.27 15.03 -19.97
C ASP A 89 1.96 14.75 -18.62
N VAL A 90 3.18 14.20 -18.70
CA VAL A 90 3.97 13.84 -17.51
C VAL A 90 4.37 15.06 -16.67
N PRO A 91 4.74 16.21 -17.23
CA PRO A 91 4.95 17.44 -16.46
C PRO A 91 3.76 17.85 -15.60
N ALA A 92 2.56 17.90 -16.18
CA ALA A 92 1.34 18.24 -15.44
C ALA A 92 1.05 17.20 -14.33
N LEU A 93 1.26 15.92 -14.63
CA LEU A 93 1.08 14.82 -13.66
C LEU A 93 2.07 14.92 -12.50
N ALA A 94 3.34 15.21 -12.77
CA ALA A 94 4.39 15.39 -11.75
C ALA A 94 4.05 16.54 -10.79
N GLN A 95 3.58 17.65 -11.33
CA GLN A 95 3.15 18.81 -10.54
C GLN A 95 1.94 18.48 -9.67
N ALA A 96 0.93 17.83 -10.23
CA ALA A 96 -0.28 17.46 -9.50
C ALA A 96 0.00 16.47 -8.36
N GLN A 97 0.88 15.48 -8.59
CA GLN A 97 1.25 14.45 -7.61
C GLN A 97 2.39 14.85 -6.66
N ARG A 98 3.07 15.99 -6.92
CA ARG A 98 4.24 16.46 -6.17
C ARG A 98 5.38 15.43 -6.11
N VAL A 99 5.65 14.79 -7.23
CA VAL A 99 6.73 13.82 -7.41
C VAL A 99 7.68 14.27 -8.52
N SER A 100 8.83 13.58 -8.67
CA SER A 100 9.76 13.85 -9.78
C SER A 100 9.14 13.49 -11.15
N LEU A 101 9.63 14.10 -12.23
CA LEU A 101 9.22 13.77 -13.60
C LEU A 101 9.46 12.27 -13.92
N GLU A 102 10.57 11.72 -13.44
CA GLU A 102 10.90 10.31 -13.61
C GLU A 102 9.88 9.40 -12.90
N GLU A 103 9.52 9.74 -11.67
CA GLU A 103 8.54 8.99 -10.87
C GLU A 103 7.14 9.10 -11.48
N ALA A 104 6.72 10.30 -11.90
CA ALA A 104 5.42 10.50 -12.56
C ALA A 104 5.32 9.71 -13.88
N GLY A 105 6.36 9.77 -14.73
CA GLY A 105 6.41 9.02 -15.98
C GLY A 105 6.44 7.50 -15.75
N ARG A 106 7.16 7.06 -14.71
CA ARG A 106 7.16 5.65 -14.29
C ARG A 106 5.76 5.21 -13.84
N ASN A 107 5.11 5.97 -12.98
CA ASN A 107 3.77 5.64 -12.45
C ASN A 107 2.73 5.60 -13.59
N ALA A 108 2.75 6.59 -14.49
CA ALA A 108 1.89 6.61 -15.67
C ALA A 108 2.08 5.36 -16.55
N ARG A 109 3.32 4.99 -16.81
CA ARG A 109 3.68 3.80 -17.60
C ARG A 109 3.14 2.51 -16.99
N TYR A 110 3.34 2.29 -15.68
CA TYR A 110 2.83 1.09 -15.03
C TYR A 110 1.30 1.07 -14.97
N ALA A 111 0.66 2.21 -14.74
CA ALA A 111 -0.80 2.32 -14.76
C ALA A 111 -1.38 1.99 -16.16
N PHE A 112 -0.73 2.45 -17.23
CA PHE A 112 -1.09 2.10 -18.60
C PHE A 112 -0.94 0.59 -18.86
N PHE A 113 0.20 0.01 -18.48
CA PHE A 113 0.42 -1.43 -18.65
C PHE A 113 -0.60 -2.28 -17.87
N ASP A 114 -0.96 -1.88 -16.66
CA ASP A 114 -1.94 -2.59 -15.85
C ASP A 114 -3.36 -2.55 -16.46
N ARG A 115 -3.77 -1.40 -17.01
CA ARG A 115 -5.05 -1.30 -17.73
C ARG A 115 -5.04 -2.18 -18.97
N LEU A 116 -4.05 -2.00 -19.83
CA LEU A 116 -3.94 -2.76 -21.06
C LEU A 116 -3.85 -4.27 -20.82
N ALA A 117 -3.14 -4.69 -19.76
CA ALA A 117 -3.03 -6.09 -19.39
C ALA A 117 -4.37 -6.70 -18.94
N ARG A 118 -5.23 -5.91 -18.30
CA ARG A 118 -6.60 -6.34 -17.97
C ARG A 118 -7.48 -6.43 -19.21
N ASP A 119 -7.44 -5.41 -20.07
CA ASP A 119 -8.28 -5.32 -21.27
C ASP A 119 -7.98 -6.45 -22.27
N LEU A 120 -6.70 -6.82 -22.41
CA LEU A 120 -6.25 -7.89 -23.29
C LEU A 120 -6.15 -9.26 -22.62
N ASN A 121 -6.49 -9.37 -21.34
CA ASN A 121 -6.26 -10.55 -20.50
C ASN A 121 -4.82 -11.09 -20.68
N ALA A 122 -3.84 -10.17 -20.61
CA ALA A 122 -2.44 -10.51 -20.85
C ALA A 122 -1.85 -11.29 -19.66
N VAL A 123 -1.10 -12.34 -19.98
CA VAL A 123 -0.40 -13.18 -18.99
C VAL A 123 0.87 -12.52 -18.48
N ALA A 124 1.50 -11.65 -19.30
CA ALA A 124 2.71 -10.93 -18.89
C ALA A 124 2.86 -9.60 -19.63
N VAL A 125 3.64 -8.70 -19.00
CA VAL A 125 4.17 -7.46 -19.57
C VAL A 125 5.69 -7.56 -19.59
N ALA A 126 6.30 -7.64 -20.75
CA ALA A 126 7.73 -7.78 -20.96
C ALA A 126 8.41 -6.40 -21.04
N LEU A 127 9.43 -6.17 -20.21
CA LEU A 127 10.22 -4.94 -20.17
C LEU A 127 11.67 -5.22 -20.60
N ALA A 128 12.23 -4.30 -21.38
CA ALA A 128 13.55 -4.44 -22.01
C ALA A 128 14.72 -4.04 -21.10
N HIS A 129 14.66 -4.39 -19.80
CA HIS A 129 15.79 -4.19 -18.91
C HIS A 129 16.89 -5.21 -19.22
N THR A 130 18.13 -4.71 -19.35
CA THR A 130 19.31 -5.49 -19.70
C THR A 130 20.18 -5.83 -18.49
N ARG A 131 21.22 -6.62 -18.71
CA ARG A 131 22.25 -6.92 -17.71
C ARG A 131 22.93 -5.65 -17.19
N ASP A 132 23.15 -4.67 -18.06
CA ASP A 132 23.74 -3.39 -17.67
C ASP A 132 22.82 -2.64 -16.70
N ASP A 133 21.50 -2.66 -16.92
CA ASP A 133 20.51 -2.07 -15.99
C ASP A 133 20.48 -2.80 -14.64
N GLN A 134 20.74 -4.11 -14.64
CA GLN A 134 20.84 -4.91 -13.41
C GLN A 134 22.03 -4.46 -12.57
N ILE A 135 23.21 -4.35 -13.18
CA ILE A 135 24.45 -3.87 -12.53
C ILE A 135 24.23 -2.45 -11.97
N GLU A 136 23.69 -1.54 -12.78
CA GLU A 136 23.36 -0.18 -12.34
C GLU A 136 22.43 -0.19 -11.12
N THR A 137 21.39 -1.01 -11.14
CA THR A 137 20.40 -1.10 -10.07
C THR A 137 21.02 -1.62 -8.77
N ILE A 138 21.85 -2.66 -8.83
CA ILE A 138 22.54 -3.21 -7.66
C ILE A 138 23.46 -2.16 -7.03
N LEU A 139 24.25 -1.45 -7.83
CA LEU A 139 25.17 -0.40 -7.37
C LEU A 139 24.40 0.79 -6.76
N ILE A 140 23.34 1.25 -7.40
CA ILE A 140 22.49 2.32 -6.87
C ILE A 140 21.88 1.91 -5.53
N ASN A 141 21.40 0.68 -5.42
CA ASN A 141 20.84 0.17 -4.17
C ASN A 141 21.91 0.10 -3.07
N LEU A 142 23.13 -0.35 -3.41
CA LEU A 142 24.27 -0.38 -2.49
C LEU A 142 24.59 1.02 -1.97
N LEU A 143 24.69 2.02 -2.85
CA LEU A 143 24.95 3.42 -2.51
C LEU A 143 23.85 4.04 -1.64
N ARG A 144 22.62 3.55 -1.75
CA ARG A 144 21.48 3.97 -0.93
C ARG A 144 21.37 3.23 0.41
N GLY A 145 22.27 2.33 0.72
CA GLY A 145 22.27 1.58 1.98
C GLY A 145 21.22 0.49 2.03
N THR A 146 21.19 -0.41 1.07
CA THR A 146 20.22 -1.51 1.01
C THR A 146 20.66 -2.72 1.84
N GLY A 147 19.67 -3.56 2.23
CA GLY A 147 19.92 -4.91 2.72
C GLY A 147 20.08 -5.94 1.58
N PRO A 148 20.28 -7.24 1.90
CA PRO A 148 20.51 -8.30 0.92
C PRO A 148 19.49 -8.31 -0.22
N ARG A 149 18.19 -8.16 0.07
CA ARG A 149 17.13 -8.11 -0.95
C ARG A 149 17.33 -7.06 -2.03
N GLY A 150 17.88 -5.89 -1.70
CA GLY A 150 18.16 -4.88 -2.71
C GLY A 150 19.41 -5.17 -3.54
N LEU A 151 20.34 -5.99 -3.01
CA LEU A 151 21.52 -6.47 -3.73
C LEU A 151 21.19 -7.59 -4.73
N CYS A 152 20.02 -8.23 -4.64
CA CYS A 152 19.51 -9.10 -5.70
C CYS A 152 19.21 -8.33 -7.01
N GLY A 153 19.10 -7.00 -6.94
CA GLY A 153 18.75 -6.15 -8.08
C GLY A 153 17.29 -6.25 -8.49
N MET A 154 17.03 -6.28 -9.79
CA MET A 154 15.69 -6.43 -10.35
C MET A 154 15.34 -7.92 -10.51
N PRO A 155 14.18 -8.38 -10.03
CA PRO A 155 13.77 -9.76 -10.26
C PRO A 155 13.42 -10.00 -11.75
N TYR A 156 13.66 -11.19 -12.24
CA TYR A 156 13.29 -11.60 -13.61
C TYR A 156 11.77 -11.55 -13.81
N LYS A 157 11.01 -11.89 -12.79
CA LYS A 157 9.54 -11.83 -12.78
C LYS A 157 9.05 -11.19 -11.47
N ARG A 158 8.09 -10.27 -11.59
CA ARG A 158 7.37 -9.68 -10.46
C ARG A 158 5.92 -9.42 -10.89
N ASP A 159 4.99 -10.13 -10.30
CA ASP A 159 3.58 -10.11 -10.70
C ASP A 159 3.45 -10.47 -12.19
N ARG A 160 2.88 -9.59 -13.01
CA ARG A 160 2.81 -9.74 -14.47
C ARG A 160 4.04 -9.20 -15.22
N ILE A 161 4.95 -8.52 -14.54
CA ILE A 161 6.14 -7.92 -15.19
C ILE A 161 7.23 -8.97 -15.34
N ILE A 162 7.74 -9.16 -16.57
CA ILE A 162 8.86 -10.04 -16.89
C ILE A 162 10.01 -9.26 -17.56
N ARG A 163 11.24 -9.75 -17.42
CA ARG A 163 12.45 -9.13 -17.95
C ARG A 163 13.32 -10.13 -18.71
N PRO A 164 12.93 -10.49 -19.94
CA PRO A 164 13.61 -11.54 -20.69
C PRO A 164 15.05 -11.20 -21.13
N LEU A 165 15.41 -9.90 -21.18
CA LEU A 165 16.74 -9.43 -21.57
C LEU A 165 17.73 -9.28 -20.42
N LEU A 166 17.37 -9.67 -19.20
CA LEU A 166 18.20 -9.40 -18.01
C LEU A 166 19.55 -10.12 -18.02
N ASP A 167 19.71 -11.19 -18.83
CA ASP A 167 20.97 -11.89 -19.09
C ASP A 167 21.72 -11.38 -20.33
N SER A 168 21.13 -10.44 -21.07
CA SER A 168 21.72 -9.88 -22.29
C SER A 168 22.26 -8.48 -22.03
N THR A 169 23.42 -8.15 -22.64
CA THR A 169 23.98 -6.81 -22.53
C THR A 169 23.33 -5.84 -23.50
N ARG A 170 23.40 -4.55 -23.18
CA ARG A 170 22.96 -3.47 -24.08
C ARG A 170 23.75 -3.49 -25.41
N ALA A 171 25.02 -3.82 -25.40
CA ALA A 171 25.80 -4.00 -26.62
C ALA A 171 25.23 -5.10 -27.54
N GLN A 172 24.76 -6.21 -26.95
CA GLN A 172 24.14 -7.30 -27.70
C GLN A 172 22.80 -6.92 -28.31
N THR A 173 21.97 -6.16 -27.62
CA THR A 173 20.68 -5.68 -28.16
C THR A 173 20.88 -4.70 -29.31
N HIS A 174 21.84 -3.77 -29.17
CA HIS A 174 22.21 -2.84 -30.25
C HIS A 174 22.78 -3.56 -31.48
N GLN A 175 23.69 -4.50 -31.27
CA GLN A 175 24.25 -5.32 -32.34
C GLN A 175 23.17 -6.14 -33.05
N TYR A 176 22.23 -6.69 -32.29
CA TYR A 176 21.11 -7.43 -32.83
C TYR A 176 20.19 -6.56 -33.70
N CYS A 177 19.80 -5.36 -33.24
CA CYS A 177 19.01 -4.44 -34.04
C CYS A 177 19.72 -4.06 -35.35
N ALA A 178 21.00 -3.75 -35.28
CA ALA A 178 21.84 -3.43 -36.47
C ALA A 178 21.87 -4.60 -37.44
N ALA A 179 22.12 -5.83 -36.97
CA ALA A 179 22.18 -7.03 -37.80
C ALA A 179 20.83 -7.40 -38.45
N GLN A 180 19.72 -7.04 -37.83
CA GLN A 180 18.37 -7.28 -38.35
C GLN A 180 17.81 -6.08 -39.14
N GLY A 181 18.56 -4.98 -39.27
CA GLY A 181 18.11 -3.76 -39.97
C GLY A 181 16.89 -3.09 -39.30
N LEU A 182 16.75 -3.24 -37.97
CA LEU A 182 15.61 -2.69 -37.24
C LEU A 182 15.86 -1.21 -36.95
N PRO A 183 14.95 -0.29 -37.33
CA PRO A 183 15.06 1.11 -36.98
C PRO A 183 14.87 1.31 -35.46
N THR A 184 15.65 2.21 -34.89
CA THR A 184 15.62 2.53 -33.46
C THR A 184 15.63 4.02 -33.25
N VAL A 185 14.92 4.48 -32.24
CA VAL A 185 14.86 5.87 -31.80
C VAL A 185 16.00 6.14 -30.79
N PHE A 186 16.65 7.27 -30.92
CA PHE A 186 17.64 7.74 -29.95
C PHE A 186 16.99 8.67 -28.92
N ASP A 187 16.96 8.26 -27.66
CA ASP A 187 16.40 9.09 -26.59
C ASP A 187 17.44 10.07 -26.03
N SER A 188 17.33 11.34 -26.43
CA SER A 188 18.21 12.42 -25.96
C SER A 188 17.95 12.88 -24.52
N THR A 189 16.82 12.52 -23.89
CA THR A 189 16.47 12.93 -22.51
C THR A 189 17.30 12.25 -21.43
N ASN A 190 18.01 11.17 -21.77
CA ASN A 190 18.95 10.49 -20.86
C ASN A 190 20.26 11.27 -20.61
N LEU A 191 20.30 12.57 -20.94
CA LEU A 191 21.53 13.37 -20.95
C LEU A 191 21.79 14.21 -19.69
N ASP A 192 20.95 14.16 -18.66
CA ASP A 192 21.21 14.90 -17.41
C ASP A 192 22.46 14.33 -16.69
N PRO A 193 23.59 15.09 -16.62
CA PRO A 193 24.83 14.64 -16.03
C PRO A 193 24.77 14.47 -14.52
N HIS A 194 23.82 15.08 -13.84
CA HIS A 194 23.69 15.04 -12.36
C HIS A 194 22.89 13.85 -11.85
N GLN A 195 22.24 13.11 -12.72
CA GLN A 195 21.45 11.96 -12.35
C GLN A 195 22.34 10.81 -11.85
N LEU A 196 22.11 10.34 -10.62
CA LEU A 196 22.91 9.27 -9.98
C LEU A 196 23.11 8.06 -10.91
N ARG A 197 22.06 7.64 -11.64
CA ARG A 197 22.11 6.50 -12.55
C ARG A 197 23.11 6.72 -13.68
N ARG A 198 23.19 7.93 -14.23
CA ARG A 198 24.15 8.29 -15.26
C ARG A 198 25.58 8.27 -14.72
N ARG A 199 25.82 8.84 -13.54
CA ARG A 199 27.15 8.81 -12.91
C ARG A 199 27.61 7.37 -12.63
N VAL A 200 26.72 6.52 -12.14
CA VAL A 200 27.03 5.10 -11.96
C VAL A 200 27.43 4.46 -13.29
N ARG A 201 26.69 4.72 -14.38
CA ARG A 201 26.96 4.16 -15.71
C ARG A 201 28.26 4.68 -16.33
N MET A 202 28.51 5.99 -16.25
CA MET A 202 29.58 6.64 -16.99
C MET A 202 30.90 6.77 -16.22
N GLU A 203 30.84 6.77 -14.88
CA GLU A 203 32.00 6.98 -14.02
C GLU A 203 32.33 5.71 -13.21
N LEU A 204 31.36 5.21 -12.43
CA LEU A 204 31.63 4.15 -11.45
C LEU A 204 31.83 2.77 -12.10
N ILE A 205 30.95 2.36 -13.01
CA ILE A 205 31.06 1.04 -13.68
C ILE A 205 32.35 0.92 -14.48
N PRO A 206 32.76 1.91 -15.32
CA PRO A 206 34.04 1.85 -16.00
C PRO A 206 35.22 1.72 -15.04
N LEU A 207 35.24 2.48 -13.95
CA LEU A 207 36.29 2.38 -12.92
C LEU A 207 36.35 0.98 -12.28
N LEU A 208 35.19 0.42 -11.93
CA LEU A 208 35.13 -0.92 -11.33
C LEU A 208 35.56 -2.02 -12.31
N ARG A 209 35.28 -1.88 -13.61
CA ARG A 209 35.74 -2.79 -14.66
C ARG A 209 37.22 -2.68 -14.92
N ASP A 210 37.80 -1.49 -14.81
CA ASP A 210 39.24 -1.27 -14.88
C ASP A 210 39.97 -1.94 -13.72
N LEU A 211 39.48 -1.75 -12.49
CA LEU A 211 40.01 -2.39 -11.29
C LEU A 211 39.86 -3.91 -11.28
N SER A 212 38.78 -4.41 -11.86
CA SER A 212 38.47 -5.85 -11.93
C SER A 212 37.72 -6.17 -13.23
N PRO A 213 38.39 -6.69 -14.27
CA PRO A 213 37.72 -7.06 -15.52
C PRO A 213 36.58 -8.09 -15.37
N ALA A 214 36.59 -8.86 -14.28
CA ALA A 214 35.53 -9.81 -13.96
C ALA A 214 34.43 -9.24 -13.08
N PHE A 215 34.44 -7.94 -12.80
CA PHE A 215 33.53 -7.26 -11.87
C PHE A 215 32.05 -7.59 -12.14
N ASP A 216 31.59 -7.45 -13.37
CA ASP A 216 30.20 -7.72 -13.76
C ASP A 216 29.77 -9.14 -13.37
N ARG A 217 30.65 -10.12 -13.70
CA ARG A 217 30.37 -11.53 -13.36
C ARG A 217 30.34 -11.77 -11.86
N HIS A 218 31.24 -11.14 -11.11
CA HIS A 218 31.28 -11.29 -9.66
C HIS A 218 30.05 -10.69 -9.00
N LEU A 219 29.63 -9.49 -9.42
CA LEU A 219 28.47 -8.80 -8.89
C LEU A 219 27.16 -9.57 -9.19
N LEU A 220 27.01 -10.04 -10.42
CA LEU A 220 25.82 -10.79 -10.82
C LEU A 220 25.75 -12.17 -10.14
N ARG A 221 26.89 -12.83 -9.94
CA ARG A 221 26.95 -14.07 -9.15
C ARG A 221 26.56 -13.84 -7.70
N LEU A 222 27.01 -12.74 -7.10
CA LEU A 222 26.59 -12.37 -5.74
C LEU A 222 25.07 -12.13 -5.69
N ALA A 223 24.51 -11.44 -6.68
CA ALA A 223 23.07 -11.19 -6.76
C ALA A 223 22.27 -12.49 -6.88
N ASP A 224 22.72 -13.45 -7.69
CA ASP A 224 22.08 -14.77 -7.85
C ASP A 224 22.11 -15.60 -6.56
N ILE A 225 23.26 -15.62 -5.85
CA ILE A 225 23.37 -16.27 -4.54
C ILE A 225 22.35 -15.65 -3.55
N LEU A 226 22.34 -14.32 -3.47
CA LEU A 226 21.44 -13.61 -2.56
C LEU A 226 19.96 -13.79 -2.94
N GLU A 227 19.61 -13.89 -4.22
CA GLU A 227 18.24 -14.16 -4.67
C GLU A 227 17.75 -15.52 -4.14
N ASN A 228 18.60 -16.56 -4.24
CA ASN A 228 18.28 -17.88 -3.72
C ASN A 228 18.16 -17.89 -2.18
N GLU A 229 19.05 -17.20 -1.47
CA GLU A 229 18.99 -17.04 -0.03
C GLU A 229 17.72 -16.27 0.40
N GLU A 230 17.35 -15.19 -0.31
CA GLU A 230 16.13 -14.43 -0.03
C GLU A 230 14.86 -15.27 -0.27
N ALA A 231 14.84 -16.11 -1.31
CA ALA A 231 13.74 -17.04 -1.56
C ALA A 231 13.57 -18.07 -0.43
N TRP A 232 14.69 -18.62 0.08
CA TRP A 232 14.68 -19.50 1.24
C TRP A 232 14.18 -18.78 2.51
N TRP A 233 14.60 -17.55 2.73
CA TRP A 233 14.10 -16.74 3.85
C TRP A 233 12.60 -16.44 3.73
N ASP A 234 12.09 -16.15 2.54
CA ASP A 234 10.66 -15.92 2.33
C ASP A 234 9.87 -17.22 2.69
N TYR A 235 10.36 -18.39 2.28
CA TYR A 235 9.79 -19.68 2.68
C TYR A 235 9.81 -19.88 4.22
N GLU A 236 10.93 -19.59 4.90
CA GLU A 236 11.01 -19.71 6.37
C GLU A 236 10.08 -18.73 7.09
N VAL A 237 9.90 -17.52 6.55
CA VAL A 237 8.92 -16.54 7.09
C VAL A 237 7.50 -17.06 6.93
N GLU A 238 7.13 -17.55 5.75
CA GLU A 238 5.82 -18.16 5.52
C GLU A 238 5.59 -19.36 6.46
N ARG A 239 6.57 -20.23 6.57
CA ARG A 239 6.52 -21.38 7.48
C ARG A 239 6.32 -20.93 8.94
N ALA A 240 7.08 -19.93 9.40
CA ALA A 240 6.94 -19.41 10.75
C ALA A 240 5.57 -18.79 10.99
N LEU A 241 4.99 -18.11 9.99
CA LEU A 241 3.66 -17.52 10.07
C LEU A 241 2.54 -18.57 10.05
N CYS A 242 2.70 -19.67 9.30
CA CYS A 242 1.71 -20.77 9.23
C CYS A 242 1.70 -21.66 10.48
N PHE A 243 2.88 -21.99 11.04
CA PHE A 243 3.00 -22.90 12.18
C PHE A 243 2.90 -22.23 13.54
N THR A 244 2.98 -20.90 13.61
CA THR A 244 2.81 -20.17 14.84
C THR A 244 1.36 -19.67 14.88
N PRO A 245 0.55 -20.04 15.90
CA PRO A 245 -0.77 -19.45 16.07
C PRO A 245 -0.61 -17.98 16.45
N LEU A 246 -0.29 -17.17 15.47
CA LEU A 246 -0.24 -15.69 15.55
C LEU A 246 -1.64 -15.10 15.76
N LEU A 247 -2.66 -15.96 15.78
CA LEU A 247 -4.07 -15.63 15.79
C LEU A 247 -4.71 -16.12 17.09
N LYS A 248 -4.90 -15.23 18.06
CA LYS A 248 -6.04 -15.38 18.96
C LYS A 248 -7.28 -14.99 18.19
N VAL A 249 -7.99 -15.94 17.62
CA VAL A 249 -9.42 -15.78 17.34
C VAL A 249 -10.09 -15.60 18.71
N PRO A 250 -10.82 -14.51 18.98
CA PRO A 250 -11.62 -14.45 20.19
C PRO A 250 -12.56 -15.66 20.20
N PRO A 251 -12.78 -16.34 21.34
CA PRO A 251 -13.67 -17.46 21.40
C PRO A 251 -15.06 -16.99 20.94
N ALA A 252 -15.55 -17.60 19.85
CA ALA A 252 -16.93 -17.42 19.46
C ALA A 252 -17.79 -17.77 20.70
N SER A 253 -18.69 -16.87 21.08
CA SER A 253 -19.65 -17.05 22.13
C SER A 253 -20.28 -18.45 21.97
N ARG A 254 -20.06 -19.32 22.95
CA ARG A 254 -20.67 -20.65 23.02
C ARG A 254 -22.18 -20.46 23.14
N GLY A 255 -22.88 -20.64 22.03
CA GLY A 255 -24.27 -21.03 22.07
C GLY A 255 -24.35 -22.44 22.66
N GLU A 256 -25.15 -22.60 23.68
CA GLU A 256 -25.39 -23.89 24.35
C GLU A 256 -25.83 -24.96 23.35
N PRO A 257 -25.34 -26.22 23.44
CA PRO A 257 -25.83 -27.28 22.59
C PRO A 257 -27.13 -27.85 23.19
N SER A 258 -28.21 -27.77 22.42
CA SER A 258 -29.42 -28.57 22.67
C SER A 258 -29.11 -30.08 22.53
N ALA A 259 -29.50 -30.83 23.53
CA ALA A 259 -29.38 -32.26 23.60
C ALA A 259 -30.20 -33.00 22.52
N GLY A 260 -29.61 -34.05 21.94
CA GLY A 260 -30.30 -34.95 20.99
C GLY A 260 -29.50 -36.20 20.62
N THR A 261 -29.66 -37.23 21.43
CA THR A 261 -29.67 -38.70 21.20
C THR A 261 -28.70 -39.39 20.22
N SER A 262 -27.87 -40.20 20.81
CA SER A 262 -27.40 -41.61 20.55
C SER A 262 -27.59 -42.27 19.19
N SER A 263 -26.48 -42.92 18.67
CA SER A 263 -26.45 -44.38 18.34
C SER A 263 -25.06 -44.81 17.80
N SER A 264 -24.44 -45.67 18.54
CA SER A 264 -23.73 -46.97 18.36
C SER A 264 -22.82 -47.23 17.14
N ALA A 265 -21.56 -47.50 17.47
CA ALA A 265 -20.74 -48.69 17.21
C ALA A 265 -20.34 -49.08 15.77
N ALA A 266 -19.03 -49.14 15.52
CA ALA A 266 -18.34 -50.40 15.21
C ALA A 266 -16.81 -50.23 15.15
N ARG A 267 -16.13 -51.17 15.78
CA ARG A 267 -14.67 -51.34 15.85
C ARG A 267 -14.14 -51.98 14.56
N GLY A 268 -12.90 -51.68 14.20
CA GLY A 268 -12.11 -52.45 13.26
C GLY A 268 -10.63 -52.11 13.45
N GLU A 269 -9.91 -53.05 14.04
CA GLU A 269 -8.46 -53.03 14.27
C GLU A 269 -7.65 -53.59 13.06
N PRO A 270 -6.30 -53.51 13.09
CA PRO A 270 -5.44 -53.27 11.95
C PRO A 270 -4.79 -54.52 11.37
N SER A 271 -4.28 -54.46 10.16
CA SER A 271 -3.34 -55.46 9.65
C SER A 271 -2.03 -54.82 9.19
N ALA A 272 -0.96 -55.35 9.74
CA ALA A 272 0.42 -55.08 9.39
C ALA A 272 0.78 -55.67 8.02
N GLY A 273 1.58 -54.96 7.25
CA GLY A 273 2.20 -55.42 6.01
C GLY A 273 3.56 -54.78 5.80
N THR A 274 4.58 -55.54 6.00
CA THR A 274 6.01 -55.31 5.74
C THR A 274 6.32 -55.23 4.25
N GLY A 275 7.24 -54.34 3.83
CA GLY A 275 7.82 -54.41 2.49
C GLY A 275 8.71 -53.23 2.13
N SER A 276 10.00 -53.44 2.29
CA SER A 276 11.16 -52.68 1.83
C SER A 276 11.11 -52.33 0.35
N SER A 277 11.49 -51.07 0.01
CA SER A 277 12.53 -50.74 -0.99
C SER A 277 12.56 -49.22 -1.25
N VAL A 278 13.70 -48.64 -1.01
CA VAL A 278 14.02 -47.24 -1.34
C VAL A 278 14.49 -47.19 -2.79
N PRO A 279 13.95 -46.35 -3.66
CA PRO A 279 14.64 -45.86 -4.84
C PRO A 279 15.26 -44.51 -4.56
N ARG A 280 16.56 -44.41 -4.82
CA ARG A 280 17.24 -43.11 -4.97
C ARG A 280 16.65 -42.39 -6.20
N GLY A 281 15.90 -41.35 -5.95
CA GLY A 281 15.48 -40.37 -6.95
C GLY A 281 16.23 -39.07 -6.73
N GLU A 282 16.83 -38.54 -7.78
CA GLU A 282 17.51 -37.25 -7.84
C GLU A 282 16.60 -36.11 -7.41
N PRO A 283 17.13 -35.00 -6.82
CA PRO A 283 16.31 -33.89 -6.38
C PRO A 283 15.79 -33.12 -7.59
N SER A 284 14.52 -33.26 -7.90
CA SER A 284 13.85 -32.40 -8.85
C SER A 284 13.71 -31.00 -8.27
N VAL A 285 14.22 -30.06 -9.02
CA VAL A 285 14.23 -28.63 -8.88
C VAL A 285 12.83 -28.09 -8.54
N TYR A 286 12.80 -27.32 -7.51
CA TYR A 286 11.75 -26.50 -6.94
C TYR A 286 10.62 -26.08 -7.90
N GLY A 287 9.46 -26.72 -7.76
CA GLY A 287 8.19 -26.18 -8.23
C GLY A 287 7.70 -25.14 -7.21
N HIS A 288 7.56 -23.91 -7.61
CA HIS A 288 6.95 -22.85 -6.81
C HIS A 288 5.42 -23.06 -6.71
N GLY A 289 5.00 -24.01 -5.87
CA GLY A 289 3.64 -24.13 -5.39
C GLY A 289 3.69 -24.07 -3.87
N SER A 290 3.25 -22.95 -3.29
CA SER A 290 3.09 -22.84 -1.83
C SER A 290 2.25 -24.00 -1.32
N PRO A 291 2.74 -24.81 -0.37
CA PRO A 291 1.97 -25.93 0.19
C PRO A 291 0.70 -25.51 0.93
N CYS A 292 0.54 -24.22 1.21
CA CYS A 292 -0.63 -23.67 1.91
C CYS A 292 -1.83 -23.35 1.01
N LEU A 293 -1.73 -23.47 -0.33
CA LEU A 293 -2.81 -23.11 -1.25
C LEU A 293 -3.69 -24.29 -1.70
N GLN A 294 -3.50 -25.52 -1.19
CA GLN A 294 -4.32 -26.69 -1.54
C GLN A 294 -5.36 -27.10 -0.49
N GLY A 295 -5.64 -26.24 0.47
CA GLY A 295 -6.79 -26.39 1.35
C GLY A 295 -7.48 -25.06 1.45
N GLU A 296 -8.74 -24.94 0.98
CA GLU A 296 -9.53 -23.73 1.23
C GLU A 296 -9.53 -23.44 2.72
N PRO A 297 -8.93 -22.34 3.21
CA PRO A 297 -9.07 -21.94 4.59
C PRO A 297 -10.46 -21.36 4.75
N LYS A 298 -11.33 -22.09 5.40
CA LYS A 298 -12.54 -21.51 5.98
C LYS A 298 -12.10 -20.44 6.99
N GLY A 299 -12.16 -19.17 6.58
CA GLY A 299 -12.16 -17.99 7.43
C GLY A 299 -10.81 -17.64 8.07
N GLY A 300 -10.17 -16.59 7.58
CA GLY A 300 -9.11 -15.84 8.25
C GLY A 300 -7.69 -16.30 7.94
N GLY A 301 -7.18 -15.99 6.74
CA GLY A 301 -5.75 -16.06 6.43
C GLY A 301 -4.95 -15.03 7.24
N PRO A 302 -3.60 -15.18 7.34
CA PRO A 302 -2.71 -14.32 8.11
C PRO A 302 -2.72 -12.84 7.67
N GLU A 303 -3.45 -12.52 6.61
CA GLU A 303 -3.52 -11.21 5.98
C GLU A 303 -4.28 -10.16 6.81
N ASN A 304 -4.99 -10.53 7.89
CA ASN A 304 -5.87 -9.60 8.61
C ASN A 304 -5.56 -9.42 10.11
N THR A 305 -4.51 -10.03 10.66
CA THR A 305 -4.20 -9.85 12.07
C THR A 305 -3.40 -8.59 12.34
N LYS A 306 -4.05 -7.67 13.05
CA LYS A 306 -3.42 -6.42 13.51
C LYS A 306 -2.53 -6.62 14.76
N GLU A 307 -2.24 -7.84 15.15
CA GLU A 307 -1.50 -8.15 16.38
C GLU A 307 -0.48 -9.28 16.17
N ILE A 308 0.73 -9.12 16.72
CA ILE A 308 1.74 -10.17 16.87
C ILE A 308 2.02 -10.38 18.36
N SER A 309 1.88 -11.62 18.85
CA SER A 309 2.24 -11.95 20.21
C SER A 309 3.75 -11.84 20.43
N ARG A 310 4.15 -11.19 21.54
CA ARG A 310 5.55 -11.04 21.94
C ARG A 310 6.23 -12.40 22.15
N SER A 311 5.54 -13.36 22.79
CA SER A 311 6.09 -14.70 23.05
C SER A 311 6.57 -15.40 21.80
N HIS A 312 5.90 -15.21 20.66
CA HIS A 312 6.28 -15.82 19.39
C HIS A 312 7.57 -15.20 18.81
N LEU A 313 7.79 -13.90 19.02
CA LEU A 313 9.01 -13.25 18.53
C LEU A 313 10.24 -13.57 19.39
N THR A 314 10.07 -13.69 20.70
CA THR A 314 11.22 -13.82 21.64
C THR A 314 12.05 -15.08 21.42
N HIS A 315 11.45 -16.17 20.96
CA HIS A 315 12.14 -17.43 20.73
C HIS A 315 12.81 -17.56 19.34
N LEU A 316 12.56 -16.60 18.44
CA LEU A 316 13.10 -16.64 17.10
C LEU A 316 14.49 -15.99 17.00
N HIS A 317 15.27 -16.45 16.02
CA HIS A 317 16.54 -15.80 15.70
C HIS A 317 16.31 -14.34 15.24
N PRO A 318 17.16 -13.36 15.60
CA PRO A 318 16.99 -11.95 15.25
C PRO A 318 16.77 -11.66 13.76
N ALA A 319 17.39 -12.45 12.87
CA ALA A 319 17.17 -12.34 11.43
C ALA A 319 15.73 -12.64 11.04
N LEU A 320 15.14 -13.69 11.62
CA LEU A 320 13.75 -14.09 11.37
C LEU A 320 12.76 -13.10 11.99
N GLN A 321 13.04 -12.59 13.19
CA GLN A 321 12.24 -11.55 13.83
C GLN A 321 12.09 -10.31 12.93
N ARG A 322 13.20 -9.81 12.35
CA ARG A 322 13.18 -8.66 11.43
C ARG A 322 12.37 -8.94 10.17
N ARG A 323 12.50 -10.13 9.61
CA ARG A 323 11.79 -10.52 8.37
C ARG A 323 10.31 -10.68 8.60
N ILE A 324 9.89 -11.30 9.71
CA ILE A 324 8.47 -11.41 10.10
C ILE A 324 7.87 -10.03 10.31
N LEU A 325 8.53 -9.15 11.06
CA LEU A 325 8.05 -7.78 11.25
C LEU A 325 7.91 -7.02 9.92
N ARG A 326 8.87 -7.17 9.02
CA ARG A 326 8.81 -6.55 7.68
C ARG A 326 7.67 -7.11 6.83
N ALA A 327 7.47 -8.44 6.84
CA ALA A 327 6.41 -9.10 6.10
C ALA A 327 5.03 -8.65 6.63
N TRP A 328 4.84 -8.68 7.93
CA TRP A 328 3.62 -8.24 8.59
C TRP A 328 3.31 -6.75 8.32
N LEU A 329 4.28 -5.86 8.49
CA LEU A 329 4.09 -4.44 8.20
C LEU A 329 3.80 -4.18 6.71
N ARG A 330 4.38 -4.98 5.79
CA ARG A 330 4.11 -4.85 4.35
C ARG A 330 2.66 -5.13 4.00
N VAL A 331 2.05 -6.15 4.62
CA VAL A 331 0.62 -6.47 4.43
C VAL A 331 -0.26 -5.29 4.83
N HIS A 332 0.04 -4.63 5.94
CA HIS A 332 -0.79 -3.55 6.48
C HIS A 332 -0.49 -2.15 5.91
N LEU A 333 0.75 -1.90 5.48
CA LEU A 333 1.15 -0.65 4.84
C LEU A 333 0.93 -0.65 3.32
N GLY A 334 0.67 -1.83 2.73
CA GLY A 334 0.52 -2.01 1.29
C GLY A 334 1.80 -1.66 0.54
N ALA A 335 1.64 -0.99 -0.62
CA ALA A 335 2.76 -0.49 -1.42
C ALA A 335 3.50 0.70 -0.79
N LEU A 336 3.02 1.22 0.36
CA LEU A 336 3.66 2.29 1.10
C LEU A 336 5.05 1.87 1.58
N ARG A 337 5.90 2.86 1.84
CA ARG A 337 7.29 2.63 2.28
C ARG A 337 7.30 1.96 3.64
N LEU A 338 7.98 0.82 3.72
CA LEU A 338 8.30 0.22 5.01
C LEU A 338 9.15 1.20 5.85
N PRO A 339 9.03 1.15 7.19
CA PRO A 339 9.85 1.97 8.07
C PRO A 339 11.34 1.76 7.81
N PRO A 340 12.19 2.79 7.98
CA PRO A 340 13.65 2.65 7.98
C PRO A 340 14.14 1.60 8.97
N TYR A 341 15.36 1.13 8.76
CA TYR A 341 15.98 0.08 9.58
C TYR A 341 15.97 0.42 11.07
N GLU A 342 16.29 1.66 11.43
CA GLU A 342 16.36 2.14 12.82
C GLU A 342 15.02 2.05 13.54
N ILE A 343 13.93 2.39 12.83
CA ILE A 343 12.57 2.29 13.38
C ILE A 343 12.18 0.83 13.53
N LEU A 344 12.44 0.00 12.52
CA LEU A 344 12.13 -1.43 12.57
C LEU A 344 12.90 -2.14 13.71
N GLU A 345 14.17 -1.79 13.88
CA GLU A 345 15.01 -2.33 14.95
C GLU A 345 14.59 -1.81 16.33
N GLY A 346 14.14 -0.55 16.41
CA GLY A 346 13.52 0.00 17.61
C GLY A 346 12.26 -0.74 18.03
N ILE A 347 11.37 -1.02 17.07
CA ILE A 347 10.15 -1.82 17.27
C ILE A 347 10.53 -3.22 17.77
N ARG A 348 11.47 -3.89 17.10
CA ARG A 348 11.93 -5.24 17.47
C ARG A 348 12.46 -5.28 18.91
N ARG A 349 13.34 -4.36 19.28
CA ARG A 349 13.94 -4.30 20.63
C ARG A 349 12.88 -4.04 21.69
N ALA A 350 12.00 -3.08 21.47
CA ALA A 350 10.93 -2.78 22.42
C ALA A 350 9.98 -3.98 22.61
N ALA A 351 9.68 -4.69 21.52
CA ALA A 351 8.89 -5.93 21.60
C ALA A 351 9.59 -7.01 22.44
N LEU A 352 10.91 -7.19 22.28
CA LEU A 352 11.68 -8.17 23.05
C LEU A 352 11.81 -7.80 24.53
N GLU A 353 11.93 -6.50 24.83
CA GLU A 353 12.03 -5.97 26.18
C GLU A 353 10.68 -5.83 26.89
N GLY A 354 9.56 -5.98 26.18
CA GLY A 354 8.21 -5.76 26.73
C GLY A 354 7.92 -4.31 27.06
N LYS A 355 8.64 -3.38 26.45
CA LYS A 355 8.44 -1.94 26.68
C LYS A 355 7.15 -1.43 26.05
N ARG A 356 6.42 -0.60 26.78
CA ARG A 356 5.27 0.14 26.25
C ARG A 356 5.74 1.35 25.46
N THR A 357 5.73 1.24 24.15
CA THR A 357 6.12 2.31 23.23
C THR A 357 5.18 2.37 22.02
N SER A 358 5.28 3.45 21.27
CA SER A 358 4.45 3.61 20.08
C SER A 358 5.18 4.33 18.95
N TRP A 359 4.87 3.94 17.70
CA TRP A 359 5.39 4.54 16.48
C TRP A 359 4.25 4.92 15.54
N GLN A 360 4.30 6.14 15.00
CA GLN A 360 3.43 6.54 13.89
C GLN A 360 4.08 6.04 12.60
N LEU A 361 3.44 5.11 11.91
CA LEU A 361 3.97 4.50 10.68
C LEU A 361 3.47 5.21 9.43
N SER A 362 2.25 5.77 9.48
CA SER A 362 1.66 6.62 8.45
C SER A 362 0.62 7.54 9.10
N ASP A 363 -0.03 8.40 8.31
CA ASP A 363 -1.08 9.29 8.84
C ASP A 363 -2.25 8.52 9.49
N THR A 364 -2.48 7.30 9.03
CA THR A 364 -3.59 6.46 9.48
C THR A 364 -3.19 5.23 10.29
N LEU A 365 -1.90 4.88 10.36
CA LEU A 365 -1.45 3.65 10.99
C LEU A 365 -0.45 3.94 12.13
N ARG A 366 -0.76 3.45 13.31
CA ARG A 366 0.08 3.53 14.50
C ARG A 366 0.36 2.14 15.04
N LEU A 367 1.61 1.85 15.39
CA LEU A 367 2.01 0.63 16.05
C LEU A 367 2.25 0.91 17.54
N THR A 368 1.76 0.01 18.40
CA THR A 368 2.09 0.00 19.83
C THR A 368 2.72 -1.32 20.22
N THR A 369 3.60 -1.29 21.22
CA THR A 369 4.12 -2.49 21.88
C THR A 369 3.79 -2.43 23.35
N ASP A 370 3.56 -3.59 23.96
CA ASP A 370 3.44 -3.76 25.40
C ASP A 370 4.10 -5.08 25.86
N GLU A 371 3.80 -5.52 27.06
CA GLU A 371 4.37 -6.72 27.67
C GLU A 371 3.93 -8.02 26.98
N THR A 372 2.83 -7.98 26.20
CA THR A 372 2.18 -9.15 25.62
C THR A 372 2.27 -9.20 24.10
N ALA A 373 2.18 -8.05 23.42
CA ALA A 373 2.00 -8.00 21.98
C ALA A 373 2.52 -6.74 21.31
N LEU A 374 2.60 -6.81 19.97
CA LEU A 374 2.68 -5.69 19.05
C LEU A 374 1.33 -5.54 18.40
N THR A 375 0.73 -4.35 18.45
CA THR A 375 -0.61 -4.10 17.91
C THR A 375 -0.60 -2.94 16.93
N LEU A 376 -1.21 -3.13 15.77
CA LEU A 376 -1.45 -2.08 14.78
C LEU A 376 -2.83 -1.46 14.98
N HIS A 377 -2.85 -0.17 15.17
CA HIS A 377 -4.06 0.64 15.32
C HIS A 377 -4.26 1.47 14.05
N THR A 378 -5.38 1.28 13.38
CA THR A 378 -5.80 2.18 12.31
C THR A 378 -6.52 3.35 12.94
N LYS A 379 -6.05 4.57 12.66
CA LYS A 379 -6.82 5.77 12.96
C LYS A 379 -8.07 5.72 12.06
N PRO A 380 -9.28 5.85 12.60
CA PRO A 380 -10.43 6.07 11.75
C PRO A 380 -10.19 7.32 10.90
N PRO A 381 -10.66 7.37 9.66
CA PRO A 381 -10.54 8.57 8.83
C PRO A 381 -11.07 9.76 9.63
N ASP A 382 -10.40 10.91 9.50
CA ASP A 382 -10.92 12.13 10.10
C ASP A 382 -12.33 12.32 9.52
N PRO A 383 -13.36 12.57 10.36
CA PRO A 383 -14.72 12.72 9.88
C PRO A 383 -14.77 13.84 8.84
N GLU A 384 -15.49 13.62 7.76
CA GLU A 384 -15.74 14.67 6.79
C GLU A 384 -16.36 15.88 7.48
N PRO A 385 -15.91 17.09 7.17
CA PRO A 385 -16.54 18.30 7.70
C PRO A 385 -18.02 18.29 7.36
N TYR A 386 -18.85 18.51 8.37
CA TYR A 386 -20.28 18.64 8.16
C TYR A 386 -20.81 19.94 8.76
N GLU A 387 -21.87 20.45 8.18
CA GLU A 387 -22.59 21.63 8.64
C GLU A 387 -24.05 21.51 8.20
N TYR A 388 -24.99 21.54 9.17
CA TYR A 388 -26.42 21.45 8.91
C TYR A 388 -27.14 22.63 9.56
N PRO A 389 -28.13 23.25 8.89
CA PRO A 389 -28.98 24.23 9.50
C PRO A 389 -29.89 23.55 10.54
N VAL A 390 -30.08 24.21 11.68
CA VAL A 390 -30.95 23.75 12.76
C VAL A 390 -32.23 24.59 12.77
N PRO A 391 -33.34 24.08 12.19
CA PRO A 391 -34.61 24.75 12.26
C PRO A 391 -35.15 24.69 13.71
N LEU A 392 -35.95 25.70 14.10
CA LEU A 392 -36.68 25.65 15.36
C LEU A 392 -37.83 24.67 15.27
N GLU A 393 -38.13 24.01 16.39
CA GLU A 393 -39.26 23.07 16.59
C GLU A 393 -39.24 21.81 15.71
N THR A 394 -38.14 21.59 14.97
CA THR A 394 -38.00 20.43 14.09
C THR A 394 -36.69 19.72 14.39
N PRO A 395 -36.70 18.44 14.82
CA PRO A 395 -35.48 17.69 15.06
C PRO A 395 -34.77 17.38 13.75
N ILE A 396 -33.43 17.47 13.75
CA ILE A 396 -32.59 17.09 12.63
C ILE A 396 -31.68 15.94 13.01
N LEU A 397 -31.46 15.01 12.06
CA LEU A 397 -30.46 13.98 12.21
C LEU A 397 -29.10 14.53 11.83
N VAL A 398 -28.09 14.31 12.67
CA VAL A 398 -26.66 14.55 12.37
C VAL A 398 -26.01 13.18 12.18
N PRO A 399 -25.96 12.66 10.95
CA PRO A 399 -25.55 11.26 10.69
C PRO A 399 -24.15 10.97 11.19
N GLN A 400 -23.22 11.93 11.04
CA GLN A 400 -21.83 11.78 11.44
C GLN A 400 -21.65 11.68 12.96
N ALA A 401 -22.55 12.30 13.73
CA ALA A 401 -22.56 12.22 15.20
C ALA A 401 -23.46 11.08 15.74
N GLY A 402 -24.20 10.39 14.86
CA GLY A 402 -25.18 9.37 15.26
C GLY A 402 -26.25 9.91 16.20
N ALA A 403 -26.64 11.19 16.08
CA ALA A 403 -27.49 11.86 17.05
C ALA A 403 -28.55 12.73 16.38
N TRP A 404 -29.69 12.89 17.07
CA TRP A 404 -30.72 13.85 16.72
C TRP A 404 -30.54 15.11 17.55
N LEU A 405 -30.66 16.28 16.94
CA LEU A 405 -30.61 17.58 17.60
C LEU A 405 -31.92 18.32 17.36
N GLU A 406 -32.50 18.82 18.44
CA GLU A 406 -33.73 19.59 18.44
C GLU A 406 -33.52 20.92 19.17
N ALA A 407 -34.04 22.01 18.65
CA ALA A 407 -34.02 23.33 19.27
C ALA A 407 -35.43 23.88 19.38
N ARG A 408 -35.90 24.11 20.62
CA ARG A 408 -37.24 24.64 20.93
C ARG A 408 -37.18 26.03 21.54
N LEU A 409 -38.02 26.92 21.08
CA LEU A 409 -38.15 28.27 21.63
C LEU A 409 -39.16 28.30 22.76
N LEU A 410 -38.71 28.61 23.96
CA LEU A 410 -39.56 28.82 25.13
C LEU A 410 -39.87 30.31 25.32
N SER A 411 -41.12 30.64 25.59
CA SER A 411 -41.60 32.03 25.80
C SER A 411 -41.19 32.63 27.15
N ALA A 412 -40.68 31.80 28.08
CA ALA A 412 -40.16 32.21 29.37
C ALA A 412 -39.12 31.21 29.88
N PRO A 413 -38.17 31.63 30.76
CA PRO A 413 -37.25 30.70 31.41
C PRO A 413 -38.02 29.60 32.19
N PRO A 414 -37.60 28.34 32.09
CA PRO A 414 -38.20 27.25 32.84
C PRO A 414 -37.93 27.40 34.35
N PRO A 415 -38.73 26.77 35.23
CA PRO A 415 -38.55 26.86 36.67
C PRO A 415 -37.21 26.36 37.21
N SER A 416 -36.57 25.45 36.48
CA SER A 416 -35.20 24.96 36.74
C SER A 416 -34.39 25.01 35.43
N LEU A 417 -33.14 25.44 35.53
CA LEU A 417 -32.16 25.42 34.48
C LEU A 417 -31.19 24.24 34.61
N GLU A 418 -31.56 23.23 35.40
CA GLU A 418 -30.78 22.01 35.49
C GLU A 418 -30.80 21.31 34.12
N ALA A 419 -29.66 21.33 33.44
CA ALA A 419 -29.45 20.70 32.14
C ALA A 419 -28.72 19.38 32.34
N THR A 420 -29.15 18.35 31.63
CA THR A 420 -28.36 17.11 31.48
C THR A 420 -27.16 17.38 30.57
N PRO A 421 -26.20 16.48 30.48
CA PRO A 421 -25.09 16.62 29.51
C PRO A 421 -25.57 16.80 28.06
N ASP A 422 -26.74 16.28 27.74
CA ASP A 422 -27.33 16.30 26.39
C ASP A 422 -28.39 17.39 26.20
N ASP A 423 -28.58 18.28 27.21
CA ASP A 423 -29.48 19.42 27.15
C ASP A 423 -28.73 20.74 27.37
N ALA A 424 -29.21 21.81 26.75
CA ALA A 424 -28.75 23.16 27.04
C ALA A 424 -29.89 24.17 26.98
N PHE A 425 -29.85 25.13 27.90
CA PHE A 425 -30.72 26.31 27.89
C PHE A 425 -29.86 27.53 27.60
N ILE A 426 -30.18 28.26 26.54
CA ILE A 426 -29.43 29.46 26.13
C ILE A 426 -30.38 30.65 25.92
N ASN A 427 -29.84 31.85 26.08
CA ASN A 427 -30.57 33.06 25.77
C ASN A 427 -30.78 33.15 24.23
N ALA A 428 -32.04 33.05 23.81
CA ALA A 428 -32.41 33.11 22.40
C ALA A 428 -32.07 34.46 21.75
N ASP A 429 -32.10 35.56 22.54
CA ASP A 429 -31.80 36.91 22.06
C ASP A 429 -30.29 37.12 21.81
N ALA A 430 -29.45 36.24 22.30
CA ALA A 430 -28.01 36.25 22.06
C ALA A 430 -27.60 35.53 20.77
N VAL A 431 -28.53 34.83 20.09
CA VAL A 431 -28.27 34.10 18.84
C VAL A 431 -28.20 35.08 17.67
N GLN A 432 -27.15 34.98 16.88
CA GLN A 432 -26.92 35.83 15.71
C GLN A 432 -27.08 35.03 14.41
N GLY A 433 -28.11 35.38 13.63
CA GLY A 433 -28.35 34.71 12.34
C GLY A 433 -28.92 33.29 12.49
N GLN A 434 -28.54 32.41 11.61
CA GLN A 434 -29.03 31.03 11.53
C GLN A 434 -28.31 30.11 12.52
N LEU A 435 -29.06 29.23 13.18
CA LEU A 435 -28.50 28.15 13.96
C LEU A 435 -27.93 27.07 13.03
N LEU A 436 -26.75 26.61 13.34
CA LEU A 436 -26.02 25.57 12.60
C LEU A 436 -25.48 24.54 13.58
N VAL A 437 -25.46 23.27 13.19
CA VAL A 437 -24.70 22.22 13.86
C VAL A 437 -23.57 21.76 12.96
N ARG A 438 -22.37 21.73 13.50
CA ARG A 438 -21.17 21.32 12.76
C ARG A 438 -20.13 20.66 13.67
N ASN A 439 -19.16 19.99 13.08
CA ASN A 439 -17.98 19.53 13.82
C ASN A 439 -16.98 20.68 14.12
N GLY A 440 -16.05 20.40 15.04
CA GLY A 440 -14.98 21.34 15.37
C GLY A 440 -14.04 21.59 14.18
N ARG A 441 -13.61 22.85 14.01
CA ARG A 441 -12.66 23.27 12.97
C ARG A 441 -11.32 23.67 13.58
N LYS A 442 -10.24 23.49 12.84
CA LYS A 442 -8.91 23.93 13.27
C LYS A 442 -8.92 25.47 13.45
N GLY A 443 -8.61 25.91 14.69
CA GLY A 443 -8.61 27.33 15.02
C GLY A 443 -9.87 27.82 15.73
N ASP A 444 -10.91 26.98 15.90
CA ASP A 444 -12.11 27.35 16.67
C ASP A 444 -11.76 27.84 18.07
N ARG A 445 -12.36 28.96 18.44
CA ARG A 445 -12.27 29.57 19.76
C ARG A 445 -13.66 29.96 20.22
N PHE A 446 -13.92 29.83 21.52
CA PHE A 446 -15.10 30.42 22.13
C PHE A 446 -14.84 30.67 23.62
N GLN A 447 -15.65 31.47 24.26
CA GLN A 447 -15.59 31.74 25.68
C GLN A 447 -16.61 30.84 26.40
N PRO A 448 -16.17 29.80 27.13
CA PRO A 448 -17.08 28.98 27.96
C PRO A 448 -17.71 29.77 29.06
N LEU A 449 -18.92 29.38 29.50
CA LEU A 449 -19.56 29.96 30.66
C LEU A 449 -18.65 29.85 31.91
N GLY A 450 -18.49 30.97 32.62
CA GLY A 450 -17.65 31.04 33.82
C GLY A 450 -16.14 31.32 33.53
N MET A 451 -15.74 31.42 32.26
CA MET A 451 -14.36 31.81 31.92
C MET A 451 -14.22 33.29 31.53
N PRO A 452 -13.13 33.97 31.97
CA PRO A 452 -12.93 35.39 31.74
C PRO A 452 -12.56 35.74 30.27
N ALA A 453 -12.05 34.78 29.49
CA ALA A 453 -11.58 35.03 28.12
C ALA A 453 -11.80 33.82 27.20
N PRO A 454 -11.85 34.05 25.85
CA PRO A 454 -11.94 32.99 24.88
C PRO A 454 -10.73 32.06 24.87
N LYS A 455 -10.95 30.74 24.86
CA LYS A 455 -9.93 29.71 24.68
C LYS A 455 -10.06 29.00 23.33
N LYS A 456 -8.98 28.36 22.87
CA LYS A 456 -9.07 27.42 21.74
C LYS A 456 -9.92 26.22 22.13
N LEU A 457 -10.77 25.77 21.23
CA LEU A 457 -11.61 24.57 21.44
C LEU A 457 -10.75 23.34 21.77
N SER A 458 -9.58 23.19 21.11
CA SER A 458 -8.62 22.12 21.39
C SER A 458 -8.17 22.07 22.85
N ASP A 459 -7.93 23.25 23.45
CA ASP A 459 -7.44 23.35 24.82
C ASP A 459 -8.54 23.01 25.81
N ILE A 460 -9.78 23.39 25.51
CA ILE A 460 -10.96 23.03 26.29
C ILE A 460 -11.17 21.51 26.28
N PHE A 461 -11.00 20.86 25.12
CA PHE A 461 -11.08 19.41 25.02
C PHE A 461 -10.00 18.68 25.83
N ILE A 462 -8.79 19.26 25.95
CA ILE A 462 -7.71 18.73 26.77
C ILE A 462 -8.04 18.89 28.26
N ASP A 463 -8.44 20.09 28.69
CA ASP A 463 -8.77 20.43 30.07
C ASP A 463 -9.91 19.55 30.60
N ARG A 464 -10.88 19.24 29.76
CA ARG A 464 -12.05 18.39 30.08
C ARG A 464 -11.79 16.90 29.86
N LYS A 465 -10.55 16.51 29.48
CA LYS A 465 -10.12 15.11 29.25
C LYS A 465 -10.96 14.37 28.22
N ILE A 466 -11.52 15.10 27.23
CA ILE A 466 -12.28 14.46 26.16
C ILE A 466 -11.35 13.56 25.34
N PRO A 467 -11.68 12.29 25.14
CA PRO A 467 -10.89 11.38 24.33
C PRO A 467 -10.67 11.94 22.93
N ARG A 468 -9.44 11.82 22.40
CA ARG A 468 -9.10 12.41 21.09
C ARG A 468 -9.98 11.86 19.95
N ALA A 469 -10.43 10.61 20.08
CA ALA A 469 -11.30 9.96 19.12
C ALA A 469 -12.71 10.59 19.04
N GLU A 470 -13.21 11.17 20.14
CA GLU A 470 -14.54 11.74 20.22
C GLU A 470 -14.61 13.21 19.77
N ARG A 471 -13.48 13.94 19.83
CA ARG A 471 -13.42 15.40 19.60
C ARG A 471 -13.94 15.84 18.23
N TRP A 472 -13.75 15.02 17.21
CA TRP A 472 -14.14 15.32 15.84
C TRP A 472 -15.58 14.96 15.51
N TRP A 473 -16.20 14.08 16.32
CA TRP A 473 -17.57 13.64 16.14
C TRP A 473 -18.58 14.50 16.92
N LEU A 474 -18.08 15.34 17.84
CA LEU A 474 -18.93 16.13 18.72
C LEU A 474 -19.69 17.19 17.92
N PRO A 475 -21.04 17.16 17.92
CA PRO A 475 -21.86 18.13 17.19
C PRO A 475 -21.91 19.45 17.96
N LEU A 476 -21.21 20.46 17.45
CA LEU A 476 -21.20 21.81 18.05
C LEU A 476 -22.38 22.61 17.54
N LEU A 477 -23.21 23.17 18.44
CA LEU A 477 -24.19 24.16 18.04
C LEU A 477 -23.53 25.52 17.87
N CYS A 478 -23.73 26.15 16.73
CA CYS A 478 -23.11 27.39 16.32
C CYS A 478 -24.13 28.37 15.75
N ASP A 479 -23.74 29.63 15.66
CA ASP A 479 -24.43 30.69 14.91
C ASP A 479 -23.40 31.51 14.10
N ALA A 480 -23.80 32.63 13.53
CA ALA A 480 -22.91 33.52 12.77
C ALA A 480 -21.74 34.07 13.60
N ALA A 481 -21.86 34.20 14.91
CA ALA A 481 -20.82 34.69 15.82
C ALA A 481 -19.92 33.55 16.37
N GLY A 482 -20.21 32.28 16.08
CA GLY A 482 -19.40 31.14 16.48
C GLY A 482 -20.13 30.14 17.39
N ILE A 483 -19.38 29.39 18.19
CA ILE A 483 -19.90 28.29 19.00
C ILE A 483 -20.83 28.84 20.12
N LEU A 484 -22.01 28.25 20.23
CA LEU A 484 -23.01 28.51 21.27
C LEU A 484 -22.98 27.43 22.36
N TRP A 485 -22.85 26.17 21.99
CA TRP A 485 -22.88 25.03 22.90
C TRP A 485 -21.96 23.91 22.44
N VAL A 486 -21.26 23.35 23.40
CA VAL A 486 -20.49 22.12 23.27
C VAL A 486 -21.23 21.05 24.10
N PRO A 487 -21.92 20.09 23.47
CA PRO A 487 -22.71 19.06 24.15
C PRO A 487 -21.89 18.31 25.19
N GLY A 488 -22.49 18.06 26.35
CA GLY A 488 -21.84 17.40 27.46
C GLY A 488 -20.86 18.26 28.26
N TYR A 489 -20.59 19.53 27.83
CA TYR A 489 -19.52 20.30 28.46
C TYR A 489 -19.94 21.71 28.93
N THR A 490 -20.36 22.60 28.01
CA THR A 490 -20.69 23.98 28.40
C THR A 490 -21.33 24.78 27.27
N ILE A 491 -22.02 25.87 27.63
CA ILE A 491 -22.53 26.89 26.72
C ILE A 491 -21.52 28.05 26.62
N ALA A 492 -21.65 28.88 25.60
CA ALA A 492 -20.89 30.11 25.46
C ALA A 492 -21.32 31.16 26.50
N ALA A 493 -20.37 31.91 27.06
CA ALA A 493 -20.65 32.95 28.06
C ALA A 493 -21.65 34.00 27.54
N ARG A 494 -21.63 34.34 26.25
CA ARG A 494 -22.55 35.26 25.60
C ARG A 494 -24.01 34.77 25.54
N ALA A 495 -24.19 33.44 25.59
CA ALA A 495 -25.48 32.79 25.47
C ALA A 495 -26.09 32.45 26.84
N ARG A 496 -25.53 32.95 27.93
CA ARG A 496 -26.04 32.72 29.29
C ARG A 496 -27.44 33.32 29.48
N ILE A 497 -28.24 32.66 30.26
CA ILE A 497 -29.52 33.20 30.72
C ILE A 497 -29.28 34.18 31.87
N THR A 498 -29.92 35.33 31.81
CA THR A 498 -29.89 36.38 32.83
C THR A 498 -31.33 36.70 33.29
N PRO A 499 -31.52 37.43 34.40
CA PRO A 499 -32.88 37.85 34.84
C PRO A 499 -33.66 38.63 33.79
N ASP A 500 -32.97 39.28 32.84
CA ASP A 500 -33.58 40.06 31.76
C ASP A 500 -33.90 39.23 30.51
N THR A 501 -33.55 37.93 30.51
CA THR A 501 -33.78 37.03 29.36
C THR A 501 -35.28 36.75 29.23
N ARG A 502 -35.85 37.11 28.08
CA ARG A 502 -37.31 36.94 27.81
C ARG A 502 -37.58 35.66 27.01
N ARG A 503 -36.68 35.23 26.18
CA ARG A 503 -36.83 34.05 25.31
C ARG A 503 -35.67 33.10 25.56
N VAL A 504 -36.00 31.84 25.77
CA VAL A 504 -35.00 30.79 26.04
C VAL A 504 -35.05 29.76 24.93
N LEU A 505 -33.92 29.40 24.40
CA LEU A 505 -33.79 28.29 23.48
C LEU A 505 -33.38 27.04 24.29
N HIS A 506 -34.23 26.04 24.27
CA HIS A 506 -33.94 24.71 24.82
C HIS A 506 -33.42 23.82 23.68
N ILE A 507 -32.21 23.28 23.82
CA ILE A 507 -31.55 22.42 22.85
C ILE A 507 -31.39 21.04 23.47
N THR A 508 -31.80 20.00 22.73
CA THR A 508 -31.72 18.61 23.18
C THR A 508 -30.95 17.80 22.13
N LEU A 509 -29.97 17.03 22.59
CA LEU A 509 -29.22 16.07 21.78
C LEU A 509 -29.65 14.65 22.19
N ARG A 510 -30.20 13.87 21.25
CA ARG A 510 -30.58 12.46 21.49
C ARG A 510 -29.68 11.57 20.68
N ARG A 511 -28.84 10.77 21.33
CA ARG A 511 -28.02 9.78 20.67
C ARG A 511 -28.87 8.56 20.29
N ASN A 512 -28.59 7.99 19.10
CA ASN A 512 -29.18 6.69 18.76
C ASN A 512 -28.53 5.64 19.67
N ASP A 513 -29.24 5.09 20.61
CA ASP A 513 -28.86 3.90 21.36
C ASP A 513 -28.91 2.69 20.42
N ALA A 514 -27.88 2.55 19.61
CA ALA A 514 -27.59 1.33 18.87
C ALA A 514 -26.36 0.70 19.55
N ASP A 515 -26.57 0.10 20.74
CA ASP A 515 -25.83 -1.00 21.33
C ASP A 515 -26.21 -1.14 22.82
N THR A 516 -27.36 -1.76 23.07
CA THR A 516 -27.60 -2.58 24.26
C THR A 516 -27.77 -4.02 23.87
#